data_7eff4c4e3ad5e7581db932b30b8fe029
#
_entry.id   7eff4c4e3ad5e7581db932b30b8fe029
#
_cell.length_a   1.000
_cell.length_b   1.000
_cell.length_c   1.000
_cell.angle_alpha   90.00
_cell.angle_beta   90.00
_cell.angle_gamma   90.00
#
_symmetry.space_group_name_H-M   'P 1'
#
loop_
_entity.id
_entity.type
_entity.pdbx_description
1 polymer ?
#
loop_
_entity_poly.entity_id
_entity_poly.type
_entity_poly.pdbx_seq_one_letter_code
_entity_poly.pdbx_strand_id
1 'polypeptide(L)'
;MTSLAACRYAVVSPVKDEEKYVERTIRSVLGQTIRPVRWIIVDDGSKDRTPEIIKQGVSGIDWIQCLRIDRDGNRELGITEIKAFTVGHKLLEDVEYDFIVKLDCDVELPPTYWEEMLRRFDEKAALGIASGGFFEEH
;
A
#
# COMPACT_ATOMS: atom_id res chain seq x y z
N MET A 1 27.44 5.91 5.50
CA MET A 1 26.40 5.88 4.44
C MET A 1 25.61 4.60 4.53
N THR A 2 24.33 4.74 4.85
CA THR A 2 23.44 3.59 4.85
C THR A 2 23.08 3.25 3.39
N SER A 3 23.26 2.01 2.98
CA SER A 3 22.83 1.56 1.66
C SER A 3 21.31 1.64 1.57
N LEU A 4 20.78 2.10 0.44
CA LEU A 4 19.32 2.10 0.18
C LEU A 4 18.73 0.69 0.31
N ALA A 5 19.50 -0.34 0.00
CA ALA A 5 19.10 -1.74 0.18
C ALA A 5 18.88 -2.13 1.64
N ALA A 6 19.42 -1.36 2.60
CA ALA A 6 19.20 -1.59 4.02
C ALA A 6 17.95 -0.87 4.56
N CYS A 7 17.36 0.05 3.80
CA CYS A 7 16.10 0.71 4.16
C CYS A 7 14.93 -0.17 3.78
N ARG A 8 14.14 -0.54 4.78
CA ARG A 8 12.98 -1.41 4.62
C ARG A 8 11.72 -0.61 4.81
N TYR A 9 10.74 -0.85 3.97
CA TYR A 9 9.44 -0.23 4.12
C TYR A 9 8.32 -1.27 3.99
N ALA A 10 7.25 -1.03 4.71
CA ALA A 10 6.02 -1.82 4.63
C ALA A 10 4.89 -0.93 4.10
N VAL A 11 3.93 -1.54 3.42
CA VAL A 11 2.80 -0.82 2.82
C VAL A 11 1.51 -1.38 3.38
N VAL A 12 0.58 -0.50 3.72
CA VAL A 12 -0.80 -0.84 4.08
C VAL A 12 -1.74 -0.10 3.15
N SER A 13 -2.63 -0.85 2.50
CA SER A 13 -3.61 -0.30 1.56
C SER A 13 -5.01 -0.67 1.98
N PRO A 14 -5.75 0.25 2.61
CA PRO A 14 -7.20 0.10 2.69
C PRO A 14 -7.80 0.24 1.30
N VAL A 15 -8.73 -0.63 0.94
CA VAL A 15 -9.36 -0.60 -0.37
C VAL A 15 -10.86 -0.85 -0.26
N LYS A 16 -11.63 -0.14 -1.06
CA LYS A 16 -13.05 -0.40 -1.23
C LYS A 16 -13.54 0.07 -2.58
N ASP A 17 -14.18 -0.88 -3.30
CA ASP A 17 -14.85 -0.60 -4.58
C ASP A 17 -13.95 0.14 -5.58
N GLU A 18 -12.75 -0.42 -5.80
CA GLU A 18 -11.73 0.13 -6.69
C GLU A 18 -11.44 -0.79 -7.90
N GLU A 19 -12.47 -1.48 -8.40
CA GLU A 19 -12.30 -2.42 -9.52
C GLU A 19 -11.71 -1.81 -10.78
N LYS A 20 -11.90 -0.50 -10.99
CA LYS A 20 -11.36 0.19 -12.17
C LYS A 20 -9.85 0.43 -12.10
N TYR A 21 -9.28 0.53 -10.89
CA TYR A 21 -7.92 1.01 -10.71
C TYR A 21 -6.99 0.05 -9.99
N VAL A 22 -7.54 -0.87 -9.17
CA VAL A 22 -6.74 -1.72 -8.29
C VAL A 22 -5.71 -2.57 -9.04
N GLU A 23 -6.04 -3.05 -10.23
CA GLU A 23 -5.10 -3.84 -11.03
C GLU A 23 -3.86 -3.04 -11.40
N ARG A 24 -4.03 -1.79 -11.84
CA ARG A 24 -2.91 -0.89 -12.17
C ARG A 24 -2.05 -0.59 -10.95
N THR A 25 -2.68 -0.37 -9.80
CA THR A 25 -1.97 -0.15 -8.54
C THR A 25 -1.11 -1.37 -8.20
N ILE A 26 -1.70 -2.57 -8.25
CA ILE A 26 -0.96 -3.81 -7.96
C ILE A 26 0.24 -3.95 -8.89
N ARG A 27 0.05 -3.79 -10.19
CA ARG A 27 1.15 -3.89 -11.15
C ARG A 27 2.25 -2.88 -10.88
N SER A 28 1.89 -1.66 -10.51
CA SER A 28 2.88 -0.63 -10.23
C SER A 28 3.68 -0.90 -8.97
N VAL A 29 3.09 -1.53 -7.97
CA VAL A 29 3.80 -1.98 -6.77
C VAL A 29 4.75 -3.13 -7.10
N LEU A 30 4.27 -4.11 -7.86
CA LEU A 30 5.09 -5.26 -8.27
C LEU A 30 6.27 -4.85 -9.15
N GLY A 31 6.14 -3.76 -9.89
CA GLY A 31 7.18 -3.24 -10.78
C GLY A 31 8.17 -2.28 -10.13
N GLN A 32 8.11 -2.05 -8.83
CA GLN A 32 9.03 -1.15 -8.15
C GLN A 32 10.46 -1.69 -8.12
N THR A 33 11.43 -0.81 -8.32
CA THR A 33 12.86 -1.17 -8.26
C THR A 33 13.28 -1.61 -6.87
N ILE A 34 12.65 -1.03 -5.82
CA ILE A 34 12.78 -1.50 -4.44
C ILE A 34 11.38 -1.84 -3.96
N ARG A 35 11.11 -3.13 -3.79
CA ARG A 35 9.80 -3.58 -3.33
C ARG A 35 9.68 -3.52 -1.80
N PRO A 36 8.45 -3.41 -1.27
CA PRO A 36 8.26 -3.43 0.19
C PRO A 36 8.61 -4.80 0.78
N VAL A 37 8.97 -4.81 2.06
CA VAL A 37 9.17 -6.07 2.80
C VAL A 37 7.84 -6.79 3.05
N ARG A 38 6.75 -6.04 3.13
CA ARG A 38 5.38 -6.55 3.28
C ARG A 38 4.38 -5.55 2.75
N TRP A 39 3.36 -6.04 2.08
CA TRP A 39 2.21 -5.26 1.67
C TRP A 39 0.95 -5.89 2.23
N ILE A 40 0.22 -5.14 3.04
CA ILE A 40 -1.07 -5.57 3.59
C ILE A 40 -2.17 -4.84 2.84
N ILE A 41 -3.02 -5.59 2.16
CA ILE A 41 -4.20 -5.04 1.47
C ILE A 41 -5.42 -5.39 2.30
N VAL A 42 -6.13 -4.40 2.78
CA VAL A 42 -7.33 -4.57 3.60
C VAL A 42 -8.55 -4.16 2.80
N ASP A 43 -9.31 -5.15 2.36
CA ASP A 43 -10.57 -4.92 1.65
C ASP A 43 -11.68 -4.63 2.68
N ASP A 44 -12.17 -3.41 2.67
CA ASP A 44 -13.17 -2.92 3.61
C ASP A 44 -14.60 -3.16 3.10
N GLY A 45 -14.89 -4.41 2.76
CA GLY A 45 -16.24 -4.81 2.37
C GLY A 45 -16.64 -4.40 0.95
N SER A 46 -15.73 -4.47 -0.02
CA SER A 46 -16.05 -4.19 -1.42
C SER A 46 -17.21 -5.05 -1.94
N LYS A 47 -18.09 -4.42 -2.70
CA LYS A 47 -19.24 -5.10 -3.32
C LYS A 47 -19.05 -5.33 -4.81
N ASP A 48 -18.03 -4.73 -5.39
CA ASP A 48 -17.67 -4.89 -6.80
C ASP A 48 -16.66 -6.04 -6.98
N ARG A 49 -15.93 -6.06 -8.09
CA ARG A 49 -14.95 -7.09 -8.40
C ARG A 49 -13.57 -6.89 -7.77
N THR A 50 -13.41 -5.89 -6.92
CA THR A 50 -12.13 -5.58 -6.27
C THR A 50 -11.51 -6.82 -5.60
N PRO A 51 -12.23 -7.61 -4.77
CA PRO A 51 -11.61 -8.77 -4.12
C PRO A 51 -11.07 -9.81 -5.11
N GLU A 52 -11.78 -10.05 -6.20
CA GLU A 52 -11.38 -11.03 -7.22
C GLU A 52 -10.14 -10.56 -7.96
N ILE A 53 -10.09 -9.27 -8.32
CA ILE A 53 -8.95 -8.68 -9.02
C ILE A 53 -7.70 -8.73 -8.15
N ILE A 54 -7.83 -8.42 -6.86
CA ILE A 54 -6.73 -8.51 -5.90
C ILE A 54 -6.23 -9.95 -5.82
N LYS A 55 -7.14 -10.90 -5.62
CA LYS A 55 -6.78 -12.32 -5.49
C LYS A 55 -5.99 -12.82 -6.70
N GLN A 56 -6.42 -12.44 -7.90
CA GLN A 56 -5.71 -12.80 -9.14
C GLN A 56 -4.36 -12.11 -9.25
N GLY A 57 -4.32 -10.82 -8.91
CA GLY A 57 -3.11 -10.00 -9.07
C GLY A 57 -1.97 -10.36 -8.12
N VAL A 58 -2.28 -10.87 -6.94
CA VAL A 58 -1.28 -11.17 -5.90
C VAL A 58 -1.07 -12.67 -5.67
N SER A 59 -1.70 -13.51 -6.46
CA SER A 59 -1.59 -14.97 -6.33
C SER A 59 -0.13 -15.44 -6.39
N GLY A 60 0.27 -16.24 -5.42
CA GLY A 60 1.62 -16.80 -5.36
C GLY A 60 2.70 -15.85 -4.84
N ILE A 61 2.34 -14.65 -4.41
CA ILE A 61 3.30 -13.66 -3.89
C ILE A 61 3.27 -13.67 -2.37
N ASP A 62 4.33 -14.16 -1.76
CA ASP A 62 4.40 -14.44 -0.32
C ASP A 62 4.57 -13.20 0.57
N TRP A 63 5.02 -12.08 0.01
CA TRP A 63 5.19 -10.84 0.77
C TRP A 63 3.94 -9.94 0.75
N ILE A 64 2.86 -10.37 0.09
CA ILE A 64 1.58 -9.65 0.06
C ILE A 64 0.55 -10.45 0.84
N GLN A 65 -0.08 -9.81 1.80
CA GLN A 65 -1.14 -10.39 2.60
C GLN A 65 -2.44 -9.62 2.39
N CYS A 66 -3.53 -10.34 2.14
CA CYS A 66 -4.85 -9.74 1.94
C CYS A 66 -5.77 -10.12 3.09
N LEU A 67 -6.56 -9.16 3.53
CA LEU A 67 -7.55 -9.32 4.57
C LEU A 67 -8.85 -8.66 4.13
N ARG A 68 -9.98 -9.31 4.39
CA ARG A 68 -11.30 -8.73 4.15
C ARG A 68 -11.99 -8.44 5.46
N ILE A 69 -12.55 -7.24 5.58
CA ILE A 69 -13.43 -6.85 6.68
C ILE A 69 -14.86 -6.86 6.16
N ASP A 70 -15.70 -7.73 6.72
CA ASP A 70 -17.11 -7.73 6.42
C ASP A 70 -17.83 -6.76 7.36
N ARG A 71 -18.48 -5.77 6.76
CA ARG A 71 -19.24 -4.77 7.52
C ARG A 71 -20.71 -4.84 7.19
N ASP A 72 -21.51 -4.86 8.23
CA ASP A 72 -22.97 -4.78 8.17
C ASP A 72 -23.42 -3.33 7.93
N GLY A 73 -23.39 -2.89 6.69
CA GLY A 73 -24.16 -1.71 6.21
C GLY A 73 -23.96 -0.34 6.85
N ASN A 74 -23.37 -0.23 8.02
CA ASN A 74 -23.18 1.04 8.73
C ASN A 74 -21.78 1.58 8.48
N ARG A 75 -21.70 2.55 7.58
CA ARG A 75 -20.44 3.23 7.30
C ARG A 75 -20.47 4.67 7.74
N GLU A 76 -19.56 4.99 8.61
CA GLU A 76 -19.18 6.37 8.85
C GLU A 76 -18.01 6.71 7.93
N LEU A 77 -18.18 7.71 7.08
CA LEU A 77 -17.16 8.18 6.15
C LEU A 77 -15.90 8.62 6.91
N GLY A 78 -14.73 8.14 6.47
CA GLY A 78 -13.43 8.47 7.04
C GLY A 78 -12.99 7.58 8.20
N ILE A 79 -13.89 7.20 9.10
CA ILE A 79 -13.56 6.32 10.23
C ILE A 79 -13.27 4.91 9.75
N THR A 80 -13.97 4.45 8.73
CA THR A 80 -13.80 3.11 8.16
C THR A 80 -12.41 2.91 7.54
N GLU A 81 -11.90 3.92 6.85
CA GLU A 81 -10.58 3.88 6.24
C GLU A 81 -9.48 3.83 7.31
N ILE A 82 -9.59 4.64 8.34
CA ILE A 82 -8.67 4.64 9.47
C ILE A 82 -8.69 3.28 10.19
N LYS A 83 -9.88 2.71 10.41
CA LYS A 83 -9.99 1.38 11.01
C LYS A 83 -9.37 0.30 10.15
N ALA A 84 -9.59 0.33 8.85
CA ALA A 84 -8.99 -0.63 7.92
C ALA A 84 -7.47 -0.51 7.93
N PHE A 85 -6.93 0.70 7.92
CA PHE A 85 -5.50 0.94 8.05
C PHE A 85 -4.96 0.37 9.37
N THR A 86 -5.65 0.63 10.47
CA THR A 86 -5.25 0.15 11.81
C THR A 86 -5.21 -1.38 11.86
N VAL A 87 -6.20 -2.04 11.28
CA VAL A 87 -6.23 -3.51 11.18
C VAL A 87 -5.03 -4.03 10.40
N GLY A 88 -4.75 -3.43 9.26
CA GLY A 88 -3.58 -3.80 8.44
C GLY A 88 -2.26 -3.53 9.16
N HIS A 89 -2.16 -2.41 9.86
CA HIS A 89 -0.96 -2.05 10.63
C HIS A 89 -0.65 -3.09 11.72
N LYS A 90 -1.68 -3.62 12.38
CA LYS A 90 -1.50 -4.68 13.39
C LYS A 90 -0.86 -5.95 12.82
N LEU A 91 -1.09 -6.25 11.56
CA LEU A 91 -0.49 -7.41 10.91
C LEU A 91 1.01 -7.22 10.62
N LEU A 92 1.56 -6.04 10.86
CA LEU A 92 2.98 -5.74 10.70
C LEU A 92 3.76 -5.83 12.02
N GLU A 93 3.15 -6.24 13.13
CA GLU A 93 3.82 -6.28 14.44
C GLU A 93 5.08 -7.15 14.45
N ASP A 94 5.09 -8.24 13.70
CA ASP A 94 6.26 -9.15 13.60
C ASP A 94 7.20 -8.80 12.46
N VAL A 95 6.95 -7.74 11.73
CA VAL A 95 7.73 -7.35 10.55
C VAL A 95 8.66 -6.21 10.91
N GLU A 96 9.95 -6.35 10.58
CA GLU A 96 10.92 -5.27 10.75
C GLU A 96 10.89 -4.34 9.55
N TYR A 97 10.65 -3.06 9.79
CA TYR A 97 10.68 -2.03 8.76
C TYR A 97 11.11 -0.69 9.36
N ASP A 98 11.63 0.17 8.50
CA ASP A 98 12.08 1.52 8.89
C ASP A 98 11.01 2.57 8.57
N PHE A 99 10.21 2.33 7.53
CA PHE A 99 9.16 3.25 7.08
C PHE A 99 7.87 2.49 6.82
N ILE A 100 6.74 3.15 7.08
CA ILE A 100 5.43 2.65 6.72
C ILE A 100 4.78 3.58 5.69
N VAL A 101 4.12 2.97 4.71
CA VAL A 101 3.44 3.70 3.64
C VAL A 101 1.95 3.36 3.67
N LYS A 102 1.11 4.37 3.66
CA LYS A 102 -0.31 4.21 3.35
C LYS A 102 -0.46 4.44 1.84
N LEU A 103 -0.94 3.45 1.13
CA LEU A 103 -1.09 3.50 -0.33
C LEU A 103 -2.54 3.26 -0.71
N ASP A 104 -3.16 4.23 -1.35
CA ASP A 104 -4.50 4.07 -1.90
C ASP A 104 -4.47 3.24 -3.19
N CYS A 105 -5.50 2.44 -3.43
CA CYS A 105 -5.53 1.49 -4.55
C CYS A 105 -6.12 2.07 -5.84
N ASP A 106 -6.08 3.38 -5.98
CA ASP A 106 -6.48 4.12 -7.18
C ASP A 106 -5.30 4.87 -7.83
N VAL A 107 -4.08 4.55 -7.42
CA VAL A 107 -2.87 5.22 -7.92
C VAL A 107 -1.99 4.27 -8.72
N GLU A 108 -1.25 4.81 -9.65
CA GLU A 108 -0.23 4.10 -10.40
C GLU A 108 1.11 4.79 -10.15
N LEU A 109 2.09 4.02 -9.66
CA LEU A 109 3.39 4.54 -9.28
C LEU A 109 4.42 4.31 -10.38
N PRO A 110 5.28 5.30 -10.70
CA PRO A 110 6.43 5.03 -11.57
C PRO A 110 7.37 4.02 -10.91
N PRO A 111 8.15 3.27 -11.71
CA PRO A 111 8.97 2.15 -11.20
C PRO A 111 9.97 2.51 -10.12
N THR A 112 10.47 3.74 -10.11
CA THR A 112 11.48 4.20 -9.15
C THR A 112 10.90 5.06 -8.02
N TYR A 113 9.56 5.05 -7.85
CA TYR A 113 8.90 5.95 -6.90
C TYR A 113 9.45 5.78 -5.47
N TRP A 114 9.42 4.57 -4.94
CA TRP A 114 9.88 4.34 -3.57
C TRP A 114 11.41 4.39 -3.44
N GLU A 115 12.15 4.00 -4.47
CA GLU A 115 13.60 4.19 -4.48
C GLU A 115 13.97 5.66 -4.30
N GLU A 116 13.31 6.56 -5.02
CA GLU A 116 13.55 7.99 -4.88
C GLU A 116 13.09 8.55 -3.54
N MET A 117 11.97 8.07 -3.01
CA MET A 117 11.50 8.46 -1.69
C MET A 117 12.48 8.06 -0.60
N LEU A 118 13.00 6.84 -0.67
CA LEU A 118 14.00 6.35 0.29
C LEU A 118 15.30 7.16 0.20
N ARG A 119 15.72 7.54 -1.00
CA ARG A 119 16.88 8.42 -1.16
C ARG A 119 16.69 9.75 -0.47
N ARG A 120 15.51 10.35 -0.59
CA ARG A 120 15.21 11.63 0.05
C ARG A 120 15.24 11.52 1.57
N PHE A 121 14.74 10.42 2.14
CA PHE A 121 14.84 10.16 3.56
C PHE A 121 16.30 9.96 4.00
N ASP A 122 17.10 9.29 3.19
CA ASP A 122 18.53 9.08 3.46
C ASP A 122 19.32 10.39 3.39
N GLU A 123 19.04 11.25 2.42
CA GLU A 123 19.68 12.55 2.24
C GLU A 123 19.28 13.57 3.33
N LYS A 124 18.08 13.46 3.88
CA LYS A 124 17.53 14.38 4.89
C LYS A 124 17.08 13.60 6.11
N ALA A 125 17.99 13.32 7.02
CA ALA A 125 17.71 12.55 8.23
C ALA A 125 16.57 13.13 9.10
N ALA A 126 16.24 14.41 8.96
CA ALA A 126 15.18 15.07 9.70
C ALA A 126 13.79 14.97 9.00
N LEU A 127 13.72 14.36 7.82
CA LEU A 127 12.48 14.25 7.08
C LEU A 127 11.61 13.15 7.69
N GLY A 128 10.49 13.53 8.32
CA GLY A 128 9.58 12.58 8.99
C GLY A 128 8.48 12.06 8.10
N ILE A 129 7.97 12.90 7.16
CA ILE A 129 6.89 12.55 6.25
C ILE A 129 7.22 13.05 4.85
N ALA A 130 6.95 12.25 3.85
CA ALA A 130 7.09 12.64 2.46
C ALA A 130 5.96 12.04 1.62
N SER A 131 5.60 12.74 0.55
CA SER A 131 4.75 12.20 -0.50
C SER A 131 5.24 12.66 -1.86
N GLY A 132 4.96 11.88 -2.88
CA GLY A 132 5.23 12.26 -4.25
C GLY A 132 4.16 13.23 -4.78
N GLY A 133 4.48 13.95 -5.83
CA GLY A 133 3.47 14.64 -6.61
C GLY A 133 2.63 13.65 -7.40
N PHE A 134 1.39 13.98 -7.69
CA PHE A 134 0.59 13.17 -8.59
C PHE A 134 0.01 14.02 -9.71
N PHE A 135 -0.27 13.38 -10.83
CA PHE A 135 -0.85 14.01 -12.00
C PHE A 135 -2.17 13.33 -12.33
N GLU A 136 -3.21 14.12 -12.54
CA GLU A 136 -4.47 13.61 -13.07
C GLU A 136 -4.45 13.78 -14.59
N GLU A 137 -4.73 12.69 -15.30
CA GLU A 137 -5.00 12.74 -16.72
C GLU A 137 -6.46 13.14 -16.94
N HIS A 138 -6.66 14.22 -17.61
CA HIS A 138 -8.00 14.67 -17.97
C HIS A 138 -8.41 14.12 -19.33
#